data_f39dec9116285151f9995e997fe15a76
#
_entry.id   f39dec9116285151f9995e997fe15a76
#
_cell.length_a   1.000
_cell.length_b   1.000
_cell.length_c   1.000
_cell.angle_alpha   90.00
_cell.angle_beta   90.00
_cell.angle_gamma   90.00
#
_symmetry.space_group_name_H-M   'P 1'
#
loop_
_entity.id
_entity.type
_entity.pdbx_description
1 polymer ?
#
loop_
_entity_poly.entity_id
_entity_poly.type
_entity_poly.pdbx_seq_one_letter_code
_entity_poly.pdbx_strand_id
1 'polypeptide(L)'
;IFLQKRDRPLDIVPEWTQIGQTEDGFAINRYFIDHPEMVLGRQEPVSTAHGMDYTVNPIAGLELSDQLHDAVKYIHGTYQEAELPELGDGEAIDTSIPADPNVKNYSYAIVDGQVYYRENSRMVRPDLNATAEARVKGLVGLRDCVQELIDLQMDAVVPDSTITQKQAELNRLYDSFSAKYGLINDRANRLAYADDSSYYLLCALEVIDEDGKLERKADMFTKRTIKPHQAVAVVDTASEA
;
A
#
# COMPACT_ATOMS: atom_id res chain seq x y z
N ILE A 1 2.22 12.51 5.74
CA ILE A 1 3.16 12.74 6.87
C ILE A 1 4.54 12.81 6.28
N PHE A 2 5.27 13.89 6.57
CA PHE A 2 6.66 14.05 6.17
C PHE A 2 7.54 13.81 7.39
N LEU A 3 8.48 12.87 7.28
CA LEU A 3 9.42 12.52 8.34
C LEU A 3 10.84 12.74 7.81
N GLN A 4 11.63 13.48 8.56
CA GLN A 4 13.04 13.66 8.25
C GLN A 4 13.88 12.88 9.29
N LYS A 5 14.72 11.97 8.81
CA LYS A 5 15.67 11.26 9.67
C LYS A 5 16.73 12.25 10.16
N ARG A 6 17.00 12.23 11.45
CA ARG A 6 18.06 13.04 12.08
C ARG A 6 19.40 12.32 12.01
N ASP A 7 20.46 13.09 11.90
CA ASP A 7 21.84 12.56 11.89
C ASP A 7 22.25 12.06 13.28
N ARG A 8 21.65 12.64 14.34
CA ARG A 8 21.92 12.26 15.73
C ARG A 8 20.62 12.15 16.52
N PRO A 9 20.56 11.23 17.51
CA PRO A 9 19.48 11.22 18.47
C PRO A 9 19.39 12.57 19.20
N LEU A 10 18.19 12.95 19.65
CA LEU A 10 18.04 14.11 20.52
C LEU A 10 18.44 13.74 21.94
N ASP A 11 19.12 14.67 22.62
CA ASP A 11 19.41 14.56 24.05
C ASP A 11 18.13 14.71 24.91
N ILE A 12 17.12 15.39 24.37
CA ILE A 12 15.84 15.62 25.02
C ILE A 12 14.74 14.95 24.19
N VAL A 13 13.92 14.15 24.83
CA VAL A 13 12.76 13.49 24.20
C VAL A 13 11.74 14.55 23.78
N PRO A 14 11.30 14.62 22.51
CA PRO A 14 10.33 15.61 22.06
C PRO A 14 8.98 15.48 22.77
N GLU A 15 8.29 16.58 22.99
CA GLU A 15 6.97 16.64 23.65
C GLU A 15 5.93 15.73 22.98
N TRP A 16 5.93 15.69 21.65
CA TRP A 16 4.99 14.87 20.88
C TRP A 16 5.19 13.34 21.04
N THR A 17 6.26 12.91 21.70
CA THR A 17 6.47 11.49 22.07
C THR A 17 6.07 11.19 23.52
N GLN A 18 5.64 12.21 24.29
CA GLN A 18 5.29 12.07 25.70
C GLN A 18 3.78 11.99 25.87
N ILE A 19 3.37 11.29 26.92
CA ILE A 19 1.97 11.26 27.37
C ILE A 19 1.83 12.24 28.52
N GLY A 20 0.79 13.07 28.48
CA GLY A 20 0.36 13.93 29.56
C GLY A 20 -1.05 13.53 30.04
N GLN A 21 -1.60 14.31 30.96
CA GLN A 21 -2.96 14.14 31.46
C GLN A 21 -3.74 15.44 31.30
N THR A 22 -4.99 15.34 30.91
CA THR A 22 -5.94 16.46 30.93
C THR A 22 -6.32 16.79 32.36
N GLU A 23 -7.01 17.92 32.55
CA GLU A 23 -7.56 18.30 33.88
C GLU A 23 -8.53 17.23 34.43
N ASP A 24 -9.25 16.53 33.55
CA ASP A 24 -10.15 15.43 33.86
C ASP A 24 -9.43 14.09 34.08
N GLY A 25 -8.10 14.05 34.00
CA GLY A 25 -7.28 12.86 34.25
C GLY A 25 -7.13 11.89 33.09
N PHE A 26 -7.55 12.25 31.87
CA PHE A 26 -7.39 11.42 30.69
C PHE A 26 -5.97 11.53 30.12
N ALA A 27 -5.40 10.39 29.72
CA ALA A 27 -4.10 10.32 29.07
C ALA A 27 -4.21 10.75 27.61
N ILE A 28 -3.53 11.81 27.23
CA ILE A 28 -3.42 12.27 25.83
C ILE A 28 -1.97 12.61 25.51
N ASN A 29 -1.68 12.77 24.21
CA ASN A 29 -0.35 13.23 23.81
C ASN A 29 -0.08 14.61 24.41
N ARG A 30 1.07 14.75 25.07
CA ARG A 30 1.47 15.98 25.74
C ARG A 30 1.51 17.19 24.82
N TYR A 31 1.85 17.01 23.57
CA TYR A 31 1.83 18.09 22.57
C TYR A 31 0.49 18.84 22.52
N PHE A 32 -0.64 18.14 22.58
CA PHE A 32 -1.96 18.76 22.54
C PHE A 32 -2.37 19.42 23.86
N ILE A 33 -1.67 19.14 24.96
CA ILE A 33 -1.83 19.87 26.22
C ILE A 33 -1.07 21.19 26.17
N ASP A 34 0.16 21.13 25.67
CA ASP A 34 1.05 22.30 25.58
C ASP A 34 0.69 23.21 24.39
N HIS A 35 -0.04 22.68 23.37
CA HIS A 35 -0.47 23.36 22.16
C HIS A 35 -1.98 23.20 21.91
N PRO A 36 -2.85 23.80 22.76
CA PRO A 36 -4.30 23.68 22.59
C PRO A 36 -4.80 24.29 21.26
N GLU A 37 -4.09 25.24 20.67
CA GLU A 37 -4.38 25.81 19.36
C GLU A 37 -4.30 24.79 18.20
N MET A 38 -3.68 23.63 18.43
CA MET A 38 -3.58 22.54 17.47
C MET A 38 -4.73 21.52 17.60
N VAL A 39 -5.65 21.74 18.55
CA VAL A 39 -6.83 20.89 18.72
C VAL A 39 -7.98 21.46 17.91
N LEU A 40 -8.38 20.76 16.84
CA LEU A 40 -9.43 21.23 15.92
C LEU A 40 -10.81 20.74 16.38
N GLY A 41 -11.29 21.29 17.48
CA GLY A 41 -12.59 20.92 18.04
C GLY A 41 -12.63 21.08 19.56
N ARG A 42 -13.73 20.60 20.16
CA ARG A 42 -13.90 20.61 21.62
C ARG A 42 -13.56 19.24 22.18
N GLN A 43 -12.57 19.21 23.05
CA GLN A 43 -12.21 18.02 23.83
C GLN A 43 -13.22 17.77 24.92
N GLU A 44 -13.72 16.55 25.06
CA GLU A 44 -14.64 16.16 26.12
C GLU A 44 -14.60 14.67 26.42
N PRO A 45 -14.90 14.26 27.68
CA PRO A 45 -15.05 12.85 28.01
C PRO A 45 -16.28 12.25 27.32
N VAL A 46 -16.15 11.01 26.85
CA VAL A 46 -17.25 10.26 26.24
C VAL A 46 -17.33 8.86 26.85
N SER A 47 -18.56 8.39 27.09
CA SER A 47 -18.79 7.01 27.51
C SER A 47 -18.82 6.08 26.31
N THR A 48 -17.97 5.06 26.32
CA THR A 48 -17.88 4.04 25.27
C THR A 48 -18.21 2.65 25.83
N ALA A 49 -18.34 1.65 24.97
CA ALA A 49 -18.55 0.25 25.37
C ALA A 49 -17.38 -0.32 26.21
N HIS A 50 -16.22 0.32 26.19
CA HIS A 50 -15.00 -0.09 26.89
C HIS A 50 -14.66 0.79 28.10
N GLY A 51 -15.56 1.73 28.45
CA GLY A 51 -15.37 2.66 29.56
C GLY A 51 -15.38 4.11 29.11
N MET A 52 -14.88 5.00 29.99
CA MET A 52 -14.73 6.42 29.66
C MET A 52 -13.51 6.62 28.76
N ASP A 53 -13.69 7.39 27.70
CA ASP A 53 -12.65 7.77 26.75
C ASP A 53 -12.65 9.30 26.57
N TYR A 54 -11.69 9.83 25.84
CA TYR A 54 -11.56 11.25 25.58
C TYR A 54 -11.57 11.51 24.07
N THR A 55 -12.49 12.35 23.63
CA THR A 55 -12.70 12.61 22.21
C THR A 55 -12.63 14.09 21.85
N VAL A 56 -12.55 14.40 20.57
CA VAL A 56 -12.62 15.75 20.03
C VAL A 56 -13.86 15.84 19.14
N ASN A 57 -14.83 16.65 19.55
CA ASN A 57 -16.06 16.86 18.83
C ASN A 57 -16.04 18.17 18.02
N PRO A 58 -16.72 18.21 16.87
CA PRO A 58 -16.85 19.45 16.09
C PRO A 58 -17.47 20.58 16.95
N ILE A 59 -17.00 21.81 16.72
CA ILE A 59 -17.60 23.00 17.31
C ILE A 59 -18.69 23.53 16.37
N ALA A 60 -19.91 23.64 16.88
CA ALA A 60 -21.03 24.13 16.08
C ALA A 60 -20.74 25.54 15.50
N GLY A 61 -20.90 25.69 14.19
CA GLY A 61 -20.67 26.95 13.48
C GLY A 61 -19.21 27.24 13.10
N LEU A 62 -18.28 26.33 13.40
CA LEU A 62 -16.89 26.41 12.91
C LEU A 62 -16.63 25.29 11.89
N GLU A 63 -16.17 25.68 10.72
CA GLU A 63 -15.75 24.75 9.70
C GLU A 63 -14.35 24.19 9.99
N LEU A 64 -14.16 22.88 9.80
CA LEU A 64 -12.87 22.24 10.03
C LEU A 64 -11.75 22.82 9.14
N SER A 65 -12.09 23.21 7.91
CA SER A 65 -11.17 23.84 6.96
C SER A 65 -10.58 25.12 7.50
N ASP A 66 -11.41 25.97 8.15
CA ASP A 66 -11.00 27.26 8.70
C ASP A 66 -10.12 27.06 9.93
N GLN A 67 -10.51 26.13 10.82
CA GLN A 67 -9.71 25.77 11.98
C GLN A 67 -8.34 25.20 11.56
N LEU A 68 -8.30 24.34 10.54
CA LEU A 68 -7.04 23.81 10.01
C LEU A 68 -6.17 24.91 9.41
N HIS A 69 -6.77 25.83 8.64
CA HIS A 69 -6.05 26.97 8.07
C HIS A 69 -5.41 27.86 9.14
N ASP A 70 -6.09 28.03 10.26
CA ASP A 70 -5.56 28.78 11.40
C ASP A 70 -4.47 28.00 12.13
N ALA A 71 -4.67 26.72 12.42
CA ALA A 71 -3.71 25.89 13.11
C ALA A 71 -2.38 25.76 12.36
N VAL A 72 -2.40 25.66 11.03
CA VAL A 72 -1.19 25.60 10.21
C VAL A 72 -0.25 26.78 10.43
N LYS A 73 -0.78 27.96 10.82
CA LYS A 73 0.04 29.18 11.10
C LYS A 73 0.96 29.01 12.32
N TYR A 74 0.63 28.08 13.21
CA TYR A 74 1.43 27.78 14.41
C TYR A 74 2.48 26.69 14.17
N ILE A 75 2.50 26.06 12.99
CA ILE A 75 3.51 25.08 12.66
C ILE A 75 4.79 25.81 12.26
N HIS A 76 5.78 25.73 13.12
CA HIS A 76 7.11 26.26 12.87
C HIS A 76 8.04 25.10 12.47
N GLY A 77 8.38 25.05 11.19
CA GLY A 77 9.34 24.09 10.65
C GLY A 77 10.40 24.82 9.82
N THR A 78 11.63 24.43 9.97
CA THR A 78 12.70 24.85 9.06
C THR A 78 12.94 23.73 8.08
N TYR A 79 12.66 23.98 6.80
CA TYR A 79 13.08 23.08 5.76
C TYR A 79 14.62 23.10 5.70
N GLN A 80 15.23 21.98 6.00
CA GLN A 80 16.65 21.77 5.72
C GLN A 80 16.73 20.93 4.44
N GLU A 81 17.27 21.51 3.40
CA GLU A 81 17.61 20.76 2.21
C GLU A 81 18.59 19.66 2.66
N ALA A 82 18.21 18.41 2.41
CA ALA A 82 19.14 17.30 2.68
C ALA A 82 20.35 17.51 1.76
N GLU A 83 21.50 17.80 2.33
CA GLU A 83 22.76 17.64 1.60
C GLU A 83 22.82 16.14 1.25
N LEU A 84 22.51 15.83 -0.01
CA LEU A 84 22.79 14.51 -0.52
C LEU A 84 24.27 14.30 -0.32
N PRO A 85 24.69 13.22 0.38
CA PRO A 85 26.11 12.94 0.50
C PRO A 85 26.68 12.98 -0.93
N GLU A 86 27.69 13.81 -1.17
CA GLU A 86 28.45 13.73 -2.41
C GLU A 86 28.85 12.26 -2.54
N LEU A 87 28.19 11.57 -3.47
CA LEU A 87 28.57 10.21 -3.84
C LEU A 87 30.03 10.37 -4.31
N GLY A 88 30.94 9.96 -3.45
CA GLY A 88 32.34 9.96 -3.81
C GLY A 88 32.52 9.28 -5.15
N ASP A 89 33.49 9.70 -5.95
CA ASP A 89 33.77 9.39 -7.36
C ASP A 89 33.74 7.91 -7.82
N GLY A 90 32.83 7.14 -7.29
CA GLY A 90 32.32 5.90 -7.83
C GLY A 90 30.92 6.19 -8.38
N GLU A 91 30.84 6.70 -9.61
CA GLU A 91 29.60 6.91 -10.34
C GLU A 91 28.76 5.62 -10.36
N ALA A 92 27.89 5.46 -9.36
CA ALA A 92 26.72 4.63 -9.54
C ALA A 92 25.86 5.40 -10.58
N ILE A 93 26.02 5.03 -11.84
CA ILE A 93 25.21 5.57 -12.94
C ILE A 93 23.76 5.40 -12.48
N ASP A 94 23.08 6.51 -12.24
CA ASP A 94 21.64 6.50 -11.92
C ASP A 94 20.88 5.91 -13.13
N THR A 95 20.63 4.62 -13.09
CA THR A 95 19.92 3.87 -14.13
C THR A 95 18.39 3.94 -13.94
N SER A 96 17.91 4.76 -13.01
CA SER A 96 16.48 4.94 -12.80
C SER A 96 15.87 5.76 -13.92
N ILE A 97 14.60 5.45 -14.22
CA ILE A 97 13.80 6.16 -15.22
C ILE A 97 12.64 6.90 -14.54
N PRO A 98 12.06 7.94 -15.16
CA PRO A 98 10.85 8.58 -14.66
C PRO A 98 9.73 7.55 -14.47
N ALA A 99 8.93 7.69 -13.40
CA ALA A 99 7.83 6.78 -13.14
C ALA A 99 6.72 6.98 -14.18
N ASP A 100 6.23 5.86 -14.75
CA ASP A 100 4.98 5.85 -15.51
C ASP A 100 3.81 6.12 -14.54
N PRO A 101 2.98 7.14 -14.78
CA PRO A 101 1.80 7.43 -13.95
C PRO A 101 0.83 6.25 -13.80
N ASN A 102 0.76 5.37 -14.81
CA ASN A 102 -0.14 4.22 -14.83
C ASN A 102 0.38 3.04 -14.01
N VAL A 103 1.65 3.00 -13.66
CA VAL A 103 2.21 1.99 -12.76
C VAL A 103 1.92 2.40 -11.33
N LYS A 104 1.30 1.52 -10.54
CA LYS A 104 1.03 1.78 -9.13
C LYS A 104 2.34 1.96 -8.35
N ASN A 105 2.35 2.87 -7.36
CA ASN A 105 3.52 3.02 -6.49
C ASN A 105 3.78 1.72 -5.71
N TYR A 106 5.05 1.41 -5.46
CA TYR A 106 5.48 0.16 -4.83
C TYR A 106 5.03 -1.09 -5.61
N SER A 107 5.17 -1.05 -6.92
CA SER A 107 4.85 -2.18 -7.80
C SER A 107 5.93 -2.37 -8.85
N TYR A 108 6.11 -3.63 -9.26
CA TYR A 108 6.97 -3.98 -10.37
C TYR A 108 6.31 -3.64 -11.70
N ALA A 109 7.10 -3.25 -12.67
CA ALA A 109 6.69 -3.05 -14.07
C ALA A 109 7.73 -3.64 -15.03
N ILE A 110 7.29 -3.94 -16.24
CA ILE A 110 8.18 -4.39 -17.30
C ILE A 110 8.29 -3.28 -18.35
N VAL A 111 9.49 -2.70 -18.48
CA VAL A 111 9.78 -1.68 -19.48
C VAL A 111 10.90 -2.21 -20.38
N ASP A 112 10.66 -2.25 -21.69
CA ASP A 112 11.59 -2.77 -22.70
C ASP A 112 12.12 -4.19 -22.36
N GLY A 113 11.25 -5.03 -21.77
CA GLY A 113 11.57 -6.39 -21.38
C GLY A 113 12.38 -6.52 -20.09
N GLN A 114 12.66 -5.43 -19.40
CA GLN A 114 13.38 -5.39 -18.13
C GLN A 114 12.45 -5.08 -16.96
N VAL A 115 12.76 -5.63 -15.79
CA VAL A 115 11.98 -5.37 -14.56
C VAL A 115 12.45 -4.07 -13.93
N TYR A 116 11.48 -3.24 -13.59
CA TYR A 116 11.64 -2.04 -12.78
C TYR A 116 10.71 -2.10 -11.58
N TYR A 117 11.06 -1.41 -10.52
CA TYR A 117 10.24 -1.22 -9.34
C TYR A 117 9.96 0.26 -9.14
N ARG A 118 8.68 0.64 -9.00
CA ARG A 118 8.32 2.03 -8.83
C ARG A 118 8.45 2.45 -7.38
N GLU A 119 9.27 3.47 -7.15
CA GLU A 119 9.39 4.18 -5.88
C GLU A 119 9.08 5.66 -6.11
N ASN A 120 7.88 6.07 -5.74
CA ASN A 120 7.42 7.45 -5.89
C ASN A 120 7.46 7.95 -7.35
N SER A 121 8.30 8.94 -7.64
CA SER A 121 8.41 9.56 -8.98
C SER A 121 9.41 8.87 -9.91
N ARG A 122 10.06 7.79 -9.47
CA ARG A 122 11.08 7.08 -10.25
C ARG A 122 10.81 5.58 -10.29
N MET A 123 11.36 4.94 -11.31
CA MET A 123 11.41 3.48 -11.41
C MET A 123 12.87 3.04 -11.46
N VAL A 124 13.24 2.18 -10.52
CA VAL A 124 14.60 1.67 -10.33
C VAL A 124 14.68 0.22 -10.78
N ARG A 125 15.83 -0.17 -11.33
CA ARG A 125 16.08 -1.59 -11.58
C ARG A 125 16.41 -2.28 -10.27
N PRO A 126 15.61 -3.29 -9.85
CA PRO A 126 15.91 -4.06 -8.65
C PRO A 126 17.13 -4.97 -8.88
N ASP A 127 17.90 -5.22 -7.84
CA ASP A 127 19.02 -6.19 -7.88
C ASP A 127 18.45 -7.61 -7.81
N LEU A 128 18.05 -8.14 -8.95
CA LEU A 128 17.49 -9.48 -9.10
C LEU A 128 18.41 -10.37 -9.93
N ASN A 129 18.64 -11.59 -9.46
CA ASN A 129 19.25 -12.58 -10.33
C ASN A 129 18.28 -13.02 -11.43
N ALA A 130 18.78 -13.64 -12.49
CA ALA A 130 17.99 -14.03 -13.67
C ALA A 130 16.76 -14.89 -13.33
N THR A 131 16.84 -15.74 -12.31
CA THR A 131 15.72 -16.58 -11.89
C THR A 131 14.65 -15.77 -11.16
N ALA A 132 15.04 -14.85 -10.28
CA ALA A 132 14.13 -13.95 -9.58
C ALA A 132 13.45 -13.00 -10.57
N GLU A 133 14.22 -12.42 -11.51
CA GLU A 133 13.68 -11.57 -12.56
C GLU A 133 12.62 -12.29 -13.40
N ALA A 134 12.90 -13.54 -13.79
CA ALA A 134 11.95 -14.34 -14.56
C ALA A 134 10.67 -14.67 -13.76
N ARG A 135 10.77 -14.90 -12.43
CA ARG A 135 9.61 -15.04 -11.53
C ARG A 135 8.79 -13.77 -11.47
N VAL A 136 9.44 -12.63 -11.24
CA VAL A 136 8.78 -11.32 -11.19
C VAL A 136 8.04 -11.03 -12.51
N LYS A 137 8.66 -11.29 -13.66
CA LYS A 137 8.00 -11.12 -14.97
C LYS A 137 6.74 -11.98 -15.09
N GLY A 138 6.79 -13.22 -14.62
CA GLY A 138 5.62 -14.10 -14.62
C GLY A 138 4.50 -13.60 -13.70
N LEU A 139 4.84 -13.11 -12.51
CA LEU A 139 3.89 -12.58 -11.55
C LEU A 139 3.29 -11.24 -12.01
N VAL A 140 4.07 -10.36 -12.63
CA VAL A 140 3.56 -9.15 -13.28
C VAL A 140 2.53 -9.51 -14.35
N GLY A 141 2.83 -10.46 -15.23
CA GLY A 141 1.87 -10.91 -16.24
C GLY A 141 0.58 -11.50 -15.67
N LEU A 142 0.68 -12.25 -14.56
CA LEU A 142 -0.51 -12.74 -13.84
C LEU A 142 -1.32 -11.59 -13.24
N ARG A 143 -0.66 -10.64 -12.57
CA ARG A 143 -1.29 -9.46 -12.00
C ARG A 143 -2.08 -8.67 -13.04
N ASP A 144 -1.44 -8.35 -14.16
CA ASP A 144 -2.05 -7.55 -15.21
C ASP A 144 -3.28 -8.27 -15.79
N CYS A 145 -3.18 -9.58 -16.02
CA CYS A 145 -4.31 -10.39 -16.47
C CYS A 145 -5.46 -10.44 -15.44
N VAL A 146 -5.16 -10.51 -14.14
CA VAL A 146 -6.17 -10.48 -13.07
C VAL A 146 -6.86 -9.12 -13.02
N GLN A 147 -6.11 -8.02 -13.09
CA GLN A 147 -6.67 -6.67 -13.10
C GLN A 147 -7.60 -6.45 -14.29
N GLU A 148 -7.16 -6.83 -15.49
CA GLU A 148 -8.02 -6.78 -16.68
C GLU A 148 -9.28 -7.64 -16.54
N LEU A 149 -9.16 -8.84 -15.94
CA LEU A 149 -10.33 -9.70 -15.68
C LEU A 149 -11.31 -9.04 -14.71
N ILE A 150 -10.82 -8.39 -13.65
CA ILE A 150 -11.64 -7.66 -12.69
C ILE A 150 -12.37 -6.51 -13.41
N ASP A 151 -11.66 -5.72 -14.20
CA ASP A 151 -12.23 -4.59 -14.94
C ASP A 151 -13.33 -5.05 -15.90
N LEU A 152 -13.08 -6.14 -16.66
CA LEU A 152 -14.09 -6.74 -17.54
C LEU A 152 -15.31 -7.25 -16.78
N GLN A 153 -15.14 -7.78 -15.56
CA GLN A 153 -16.26 -8.26 -14.75
C GLN A 153 -17.07 -7.12 -14.11
N MET A 154 -16.43 -5.98 -13.89
CA MET A 154 -17.11 -4.78 -13.37
C MET A 154 -17.92 -4.05 -14.43
N ASP A 155 -17.60 -4.20 -15.69
CA ASP A 155 -18.34 -3.60 -16.81
C ASP A 155 -19.56 -4.45 -17.16
N ALA A 156 -20.75 -3.90 -16.92
CA ALA A 156 -22.02 -4.56 -17.16
C ALA A 156 -22.33 -4.82 -18.65
N VAL A 157 -21.61 -4.15 -19.57
CA VAL A 157 -21.82 -4.24 -21.02
C VAL A 157 -20.95 -5.33 -21.67
N VAL A 158 -19.91 -5.78 -20.97
CA VAL A 158 -18.98 -6.78 -21.52
C VAL A 158 -19.65 -8.15 -21.69
N PRO A 159 -19.59 -8.77 -22.89
CA PRO A 159 -20.14 -10.10 -23.12
C PRO A 159 -19.45 -11.17 -22.29
N ASP A 160 -20.23 -12.19 -21.86
CA ASP A 160 -19.72 -13.35 -21.12
C ASP A 160 -18.59 -14.09 -21.82
N SER A 161 -18.62 -14.11 -23.15
CA SER A 161 -17.58 -14.72 -23.97
C SER A 161 -16.22 -14.06 -23.79
N THR A 162 -16.17 -12.74 -23.62
CA THR A 162 -14.94 -11.99 -23.38
C THR A 162 -14.37 -12.32 -22.00
N ILE A 163 -15.22 -12.38 -20.97
CA ILE A 163 -14.83 -12.78 -19.62
C ILE A 163 -14.29 -14.21 -19.63
N THR A 164 -14.98 -15.14 -20.29
CA THR A 164 -14.55 -16.53 -20.38
C THR A 164 -13.21 -16.68 -21.11
N GLN A 165 -12.96 -15.89 -22.15
CA GLN A 165 -11.68 -15.86 -22.84
C GLN A 165 -10.54 -15.35 -21.92
N LYS A 166 -10.80 -14.29 -21.14
CA LYS A 166 -9.80 -13.76 -20.20
C LYS A 166 -9.55 -14.75 -19.04
N GLN A 167 -10.56 -15.45 -18.55
CA GLN A 167 -10.40 -16.54 -17.58
C GLN A 167 -9.53 -17.68 -18.14
N ALA A 168 -9.74 -18.06 -19.39
CA ALA A 168 -8.91 -19.08 -20.05
C ALA A 168 -7.46 -18.62 -20.22
N GLU A 169 -7.23 -17.35 -20.53
CA GLU A 169 -5.91 -16.75 -20.56
C GLU A 169 -5.24 -16.78 -19.20
N LEU A 170 -5.93 -16.34 -18.14
CA LEU A 170 -5.44 -16.38 -16.77
C LEU A 170 -5.08 -17.80 -16.34
N ASN A 171 -5.93 -18.80 -16.65
CA ASN A 171 -5.64 -20.22 -16.41
C ASN A 171 -4.33 -20.65 -17.05
N ARG A 172 -4.15 -20.31 -18.33
CA ARG A 172 -2.94 -20.68 -19.09
C ARG A 172 -1.68 -20.04 -18.48
N LEU A 173 -1.76 -18.76 -18.13
CA LEU A 173 -0.64 -18.03 -17.49
C LEU A 173 -0.30 -18.64 -16.13
N TYR A 174 -1.30 -18.93 -15.32
CA TYR A 174 -1.12 -19.56 -14.01
C TYR A 174 -0.50 -20.95 -14.14
N ASP A 175 -1.04 -21.80 -15.01
CA ASP A 175 -0.53 -23.16 -15.22
C ASP A 175 0.91 -23.15 -15.74
N SER A 176 1.23 -22.24 -16.64
CA SER A 176 2.60 -22.06 -17.14
C SER A 176 3.56 -21.57 -16.05
N PHE A 177 3.10 -20.64 -15.21
CA PHE A 177 3.88 -20.11 -14.10
C PHE A 177 4.11 -21.18 -13.03
N SER A 178 3.04 -21.82 -12.56
CA SER A 178 3.10 -22.81 -11.48
C SER A 178 3.88 -24.06 -11.85
N ALA A 179 3.79 -24.52 -13.10
CA ALA A 179 4.60 -25.63 -13.59
C ALA A 179 6.12 -25.35 -13.54
N LYS A 180 6.51 -24.09 -13.68
CA LYS A 180 7.93 -23.69 -13.73
C LYS A 180 8.46 -23.23 -12.37
N TYR A 181 7.64 -22.53 -11.60
CA TYR A 181 8.09 -21.79 -10.41
C TYR A 181 7.39 -22.21 -9.12
N GLY A 182 6.47 -23.17 -9.18
CA GLY A 182 5.65 -23.59 -8.04
C GLY A 182 4.48 -22.64 -7.79
N LEU A 183 3.86 -22.78 -6.62
CA LEU A 183 2.71 -21.99 -6.21
C LEU A 183 3.08 -20.52 -5.99
N ILE A 184 2.16 -19.61 -6.22
CA ILE A 184 2.35 -18.17 -5.93
C ILE A 184 2.69 -17.98 -4.44
N ASN A 185 2.03 -18.75 -3.57
CA ASN A 185 2.25 -18.73 -2.11
C ASN A 185 3.58 -19.39 -1.67
N ASP A 186 4.32 -20.05 -2.56
CA ASP A 186 5.61 -20.64 -2.23
C ASP A 186 6.62 -19.57 -1.79
N ARG A 187 7.44 -19.92 -0.80
CA ARG A 187 8.44 -19.04 -0.20
C ARG A 187 9.32 -18.31 -1.24
N ALA A 188 9.73 -18.99 -2.31
CA ALA A 188 10.60 -18.39 -3.32
C ALA A 188 9.89 -17.30 -4.15
N ASN A 189 8.60 -17.48 -4.45
CA ASN A 189 7.79 -16.50 -5.15
C ASN A 189 7.45 -15.33 -4.24
N ARG A 190 7.13 -15.60 -2.97
CA ARG A 190 6.93 -14.57 -1.95
C ARG A 190 8.17 -13.69 -1.77
N LEU A 191 9.35 -14.26 -1.62
CA LEU A 191 10.60 -13.51 -1.46
C LEU A 191 10.92 -12.64 -2.69
N ALA A 192 10.50 -13.05 -3.88
CA ALA A 192 10.74 -12.31 -5.11
C ALA A 192 9.73 -11.17 -5.34
N TYR A 193 8.53 -11.23 -4.74
CA TYR A 193 7.43 -10.35 -5.13
C TYR A 193 6.62 -9.76 -3.95
N ALA A 194 6.96 -10.05 -2.70
CA ALA A 194 6.21 -9.57 -1.53
C ALA A 194 6.21 -8.03 -1.39
N ASP A 195 7.20 -7.36 -1.99
CA ASP A 195 7.28 -5.90 -1.99
C ASP A 195 6.31 -5.23 -3.00
N ASP A 196 5.70 -6.03 -3.89
CA ASP A 196 4.67 -5.52 -4.81
C ASP A 196 3.33 -5.38 -4.08
N SER A 197 2.72 -4.21 -4.20
CA SER A 197 1.43 -3.89 -3.56
C SER A 197 0.28 -4.82 -3.97
N SER A 198 0.43 -5.59 -5.05
CA SER A 198 -0.57 -6.54 -5.54
C SER A 198 -0.27 -8.01 -5.17
N TYR A 199 0.76 -8.29 -4.37
CA TYR A 199 1.13 -9.65 -4.03
C TYR A 199 -0.04 -10.45 -3.43
N TYR A 200 -0.77 -9.86 -2.48
CA TYR A 200 -1.91 -10.53 -1.84
C TYR A 200 -3.08 -10.79 -2.79
N LEU A 201 -3.29 -9.91 -3.79
CA LEU A 201 -4.26 -10.16 -4.86
C LEU A 201 -3.90 -11.44 -5.64
N LEU A 202 -2.62 -11.63 -5.93
CA LEU A 202 -2.15 -12.86 -6.59
C LEU A 202 -2.25 -14.09 -5.72
N CYS A 203 -1.99 -13.99 -4.42
CA CYS A 203 -2.17 -15.08 -3.47
C CYS A 203 -3.62 -15.58 -3.45
N ALA A 204 -4.60 -14.71 -3.69
CA ALA A 204 -6.01 -15.09 -3.78
C ALA A 204 -6.37 -15.96 -5.00
N LEU A 205 -5.45 -16.17 -5.93
CA LEU A 205 -5.61 -17.16 -7.02
C LEU A 205 -5.53 -18.60 -6.54
N GLU A 206 -5.05 -18.83 -5.32
CA GLU A 206 -4.83 -20.15 -4.74
C GLU A 206 -5.64 -20.31 -3.47
N VAL A 207 -6.33 -21.44 -3.34
CA VAL A 207 -6.95 -21.89 -2.09
C VAL A 207 -6.07 -22.95 -1.50
N ILE A 208 -5.50 -22.65 -0.34
CA ILE A 208 -4.51 -23.46 0.34
C ILE A 208 -5.15 -24.00 1.63
N ASP A 209 -4.91 -25.26 1.96
CA ASP A 209 -5.38 -25.88 3.20
C ASP A 209 -4.50 -25.49 4.42
N GLU A 210 -4.88 -25.93 5.60
CA GLU A 210 -4.17 -25.66 6.86
C GLU A 210 -2.73 -26.21 6.87
N ASP A 211 -2.45 -27.21 6.06
CA ASP A 211 -1.12 -27.83 5.92
C ASP A 211 -0.25 -27.12 4.86
N GLY A 212 -0.76 -26.06 4.23
CA GLY A 212 -0.06 -25.29 3.20
C GLY A 212 -0.08 -25.98 1.83
N LYS A 213 -0.98 -26.94 1.60
CA LYS A 213 -1.12 -27.64 0.33
C LYS A 213 -2.21 -26.98 -0.52
N LEU A 214 -1.96 -26.85 -1.82
CA LEU A 214 -2.95 -26.35 -2.75
C LEU A 214 -4.18 -27.27 -2.76
N GLU A 215 -5.29 -26.77 -2.27
CA GLU A 215 -6.57 -27.47 -2.29
C GLU A 215 -7.24 -27.36 -3.67
N ARG A 216 -7.30 -26.16 -4.21
CA ARG A 216 -7.88 -25.86 -5.52
C ARG A 216 -7.46 -24.48 -6.03
N LYS A 217 -7.58 -24.27 -7.34
CA LYS A 217 -7.55 -22.93 -7.92
C LYS A 217 -8.76 -22.12 -7.44
N ALA A 218 -8.57 -20.83 -7.26
CA ALA A 218 -9.64 -19.92 -6.84
C ALA A 218 -10.77 -19.85 -7.89
N ASP A 219 -11.96 -19.48 -7.45
CA ASP A 219 -13.17 -19.44 -8.30
C ASP A 219 -13.06 -18.44 -9.47
N MET A 220 -12.19 -17.44 -9.39
CA MET A 220 -12.00 -16.46 -10.47
C MET A 220 -11.54 -17.07 -11.79
N PHE A 221 -10.96 -18.28 -11.77
CA PHE A 221 -10.58 -19.03 -12.98
C PHE A 221 -11.78 -19.66 -13.69
N THR A 222 -12.88 -19.87 -13.00
CA THR A 222 -13.97 -20.72 -13.49
C THR A 222 -15.36 -20.09 -13.38
N LYS A 223 -15.53 -19.08 -12.53
CA LYS A 223 -16.85 -18.49 -12.26
C LYS A 223 -16.88 -17.02 -12.63
N ARG A 224 -17.99 -16.63 -13.28
CA ARG A 224 -18.42 -15.25 -13.38
C ARG A 224 -19.22 -14.90 -12.14
N THR A 225 -18.59 -14.54 -11.04
CA THR A 225 -19.40 -14.40 -9.81
C THR A 225 -19.12 -13.16 -8.99
N ILE A 226 -18.23 -12.30 -9.43
CA ILE A 226 -18.06 -11.04 -8.73
C ILE A 226 -19.07 -10.05 -9.29
N LYS A 227 -20.16 -9.84 -8.56
CA LYS A 227 -21.04 -8.69 -8.83
C LYS A 227 -20.22 -7.42 -8.55
N PRO A 228 -20.49 -6.29 -9.24
CA PRO A 228 -19.70 -5.05 -9.09
C PRO A 228 -19.46 -4.64 -7.64
N HIS A 229 -20.47 -4.76 -6.77
CA HIS A 229 -20.33 -4.46 -5.34
C HIS A 229 -19.44 -5.45 -4.55
N GLN A 230 -19.26 -6.68 -5.03
CA GLN A 230 -18.37 -7.68 -4.43
C GLN A 230 -16.93 -7.48 -4.88
N ALA A 231 -16.71 -7.01 -6.12
CA ALA A 231 -15.39 -6.65 -6.61
C ALA A 231 -14.80 -5.47 -5.81
N VAL A 232 -15.61 -4.47 -5.49
CA VAL A 232 -15.19 -3.35 -4.63
C VAL A 232 -14.76 -3.84 -3.25
N ALA A 233 -15.52 -4.76 -2.63
CA ALA A 233 -15.17 -5.33 -1.33
C ALA A 233 -13.84 -6.11 -1.34
N VAL A 234 -13.52 -6.82 -2.43
CA VAL A 234 -12.24 -7.55 -2.57
C VAL A 234 -11.06 -6.56 -2.72
N VAL A 235 -11.26 -5.47 -3.44
CA VAL A 235 -10.23 -4.42 -3.60
C VAL A 235 -10.01 -3.68 -2.28
N ASP A 236 -11.06 -3.35 -1.55
CA ASP A 236 -10.97 -2.67 -0.26
C ASP A 236 -10.26 -3.53 0.79
N THR A 237 -10.60 -4.81 0.90
CA THR A 237 -9.89 -5.72 1.83
C THR A 237 -8.42 -5.95 1.47
N ALA A 238 -8.06 -5.88 0.19
CA ALA A 238 -6.66 -5.94 -0.24
C ALA A 238 -5.88 -4.63 0.00
N SER A 239 -6.57 -3.50 0.17
CA SER A 239 -5.95 -2.20 0.48
C SER A 239 -5.84 -1.93 1.98
N GLU A 240 -6.56 -2.67 2.82
CA GLU A 240 -6.53 -2.57 4.29
C GLU A 240 -5.59 -3.59 4.96
N ALA A 241 -5.04 -4.54 4.21
CA ALA A 241 -4.08 -5.54 4.66
C ALA A 241 -2.65 -5.13 4.29
#